data_54555bfea71cc71908b58834a5f07ead
#
_entry.id   54555bfea71cc71908b58834a5f07ead
#
_cell.length_a   1.000
_cell.length_b   1.000
_cell.length_c   1.000
_cell.angle_alpha   90.00
_cell.angle_beta   90.00
_cell.angle_gamma   90.00
#
_symmetry.space_group_name_H-M   'P 1'
#
loop_
_entity.id
_entity.type
_entity.pdbx_description
1 polymer ?
#
loop_
_entity_poly.entity_id
_entity_poly.type
_entity_poly.pdbx_seq_one_letter_code
_entity_poly.pdbx_strand_id
1 'polypeptide(L)'
;KADKEKEEGVESEDGKEEEVEERFNPKTQIMITEAKEIKKDVKIGEELVQELEVPGEFGRMAAQTAKQVIIQRLREAEREVIYNEYKDKEGQIVNGTVQRIENNNVLVDIGQATAIMPPSEQVRTEHYTTGAQLRLFIKSVATTSRGPEVIVSRTSKELVRELFTMEVPEIADEVVEIKSVSREPGSRSKIAVYTTE
;
A
#
# COMPACT_ATOMS: atom_id res chain seq x y z
N LYS A 1 0.51 -26.32 -25.98
CA LYS A 1 1.16 -26.11 -27.28
C LYS A 1 1.35 -24.62 -27.36
N ALA A 2 2.42 -24.03 -26.89
CA ALA A 2 3.75 -23.94 -27.51
C ALA A 2 3.64 -23.26 -28.89
N ASP A 3 4.15 -22.05 -28.96
CA ASP A 3 5.42 -21.87 -29.62
C ASP A 3 5.98 -20.46 -29.39
N LYS A 4 7.25 -20.49 -29.13
CA LYS A 4 8.25 -19.43 -29.15
C LYS A 4 8.62 -19.14 -30.60
N GLU A 5 8.94 -17.91 -30.90
CA GLU A 5 9.95 -17.52 -31.91
C GLU A 5 10.25 -16.04 -31.71
N LYS A 6 11.41 -15.69 -31.20
CA LYS A 6 12.75 -15.50 -31.79
C LYS A 6 12.88 -14.16 -32.50
N GLU A 7 13.64 -13.32 -31.82
CA GLU A 7 14.36 -12.17 -32.39
C GLU A 7 15.28 -12.62 -33.52
N GLU A 8 15.27 -11.90 -34.60
CA GLU A 8 16.45 -11.75 -35.48
C GLU A 8 16.44 -10.32 -36.04
N GLY A 9 17.49 -9.60 -35.73
CA GLY A 9 17.79 -8.32 -36.28
C GLY A 9 18.23 -8.43 -37.73
N VAL A 10 17.81 -7.49 -38.54
CA VAL A 10 18.47 -7.14 -39.81
C VAL A 10 18.58 -5.64 -39.88
N GLU A 11 19.80 -5.15 -39.81
CA GLU A 11 20.19 -3.83 -40.27
C GLU A 11 19.96 -3.76 -41.80
N SER A 12 19.27 -2.74 -42.25
CA SER A 12 19.44 -2.23 -43.61
C SER A 12 19.27 -0.73 -43.64
N GLU A 13 20.38 -0.06 -43.90
CA GLU A 13 20.47 1.30 -44.37
C GLU A 13 19.59 1.44 -45.64
N ASP A 14 18.59 2.29 -45.60
CA ASP A 14 18.28 3.19 -46.73
C ASP A 14 17.34 4.30 -46.23
N GLY A 15 17.80 5.54 -46.35
CA GLY A 15 17.03 6.74 -45.98
C GLY A 15 15.84 6.92 -46.94
N LYS A 16 14.66 6.56 -46.46
CA LYS A 16 13.39 7.10 -46.90
C LYS A 16 12.64 7.56 -45.69
N GLU A 17 12.53 8.86 -45.53
CA GLU A 17 11.56 9.50 -44.67
C GLU A 17 10.18 8.97 -45.13
N GLU A 18 9.69 7.94 -44.45
CA GLU A 18 8.27 7.59 -44.51
C GLU A 18 7.52 8.73 -43.83
N GLU A 19 6.89 9.59 -44.64
CA GLU A 19 5.83 10.47 -44.16
C GLU A 19 4.78 9.57 -43.51
N VAL A 20 4.81 9.54 -42.19
CA VAL A 20 3.76 8.92 -41.36
C VAL A 20 2.51 9.77 -41.65
N GLU A 21 1.60 9.29 -42.52
CA GLU A 21 0.29 9.87 -42.69
C GLU A 21 -0.40 9.90 -41.35
N GLU A 22 -0.28 11.01 -40.62
CA GLU A 22 -1.00 11.24 -39.36
C GLU A 22 -2.50 11.19 -39.67
N ARG A 23 -3.14 10.12 -39.21
CA ARG A 23 -4.59 9.97 -39.38
C ARG A 23 -5.28 11.09 -38.61
N PHE A 24 -6.08 11.87 -39.32
CA PHE A 24 -6.88 12.97 -38.75
C PHE A 24 -7.65 12.52 -37.51
N ASN A 25 -7.41 13.22 -36.40
CA ASN A 25 -8.09 12.98 -35.13
C ASN A 25 -9.09 14.11 -34.86
N PRO A 26 -10.41 13.89 -35.01
CA PRO A 26 -11.42 14.95 -34.88
C PRO A 26 -11.54 15.51 -33.45
N LYS A 27 -10.87 14.92 -32.43
CA LYS A 27 -10.87 15.43 -31.04
C LYS A 27 -9.75 16.43 -30.79
N THR A 28 -8.65 16.36 -31.53
CA THR A 28 -7.46 17.17 -31.31
C THR A 28 -7.04 17.97 -32.53
N GLN A 29 -7.63 17.69 -33.70
CA GLN A 29 -7.30 18.34 -34.95
C GLN A 29 -8.56 18.90 -35.63
N ILE A 30 -8.47 20.07 -36.21
CA ILE A 30 -9.54 20.75 -36.91
C ILE A 30 -9.15 20.96 -38.38
N MET A 31 -10.12 20.86 -39.29
CA MET A 31 -9.83 21.10 -40.71
C MET A 31 -9.49 22.57 -40.94
N ILE A 32 -8.56 22.82 -41.86
CA ILE A 32 -8.08 24.19 -42.17
C ILE A 32 -9.23 25.10 -42.68
N THR A 33 -10.26 24.55 -43.26
CA THR A 33 -11.47 25.25 -43.70
C THR A 33 -12.25 25.83 -42.52
N GLU A 34 -12.43 25.04 -41.46
CA GLU A 34 -13.10 25.46 -40.23
C GLU A 34 -12.21 26.34 -39.38
N ALA A 35 -10.89 26.07 -39.34
CA ALA A 35 -9.91 26.91 -38.65
C ALA A 35 -9.84 28.34 -39.20
N LYS A 36 -10.03 28.54 -40.53
CA LYS A 36 -10.06 29.86 -41.17
C LYS A 36 -11.31 30.67 -40.83
N GLU A 37 -12.39 30.03 -40.40
CA GLU A 37 -13.58 30.75 -39.91
C GLU A 37 -13.35 31.37 -38.54
N ILE A 38 -12.48 30.75 -37.73
CA ILE A 38 -12.14 31.22 -36.38
C ILE A 38 -11.01 32.28 -36.45
N LYS A 39 -9.96 32.03 -37.25
CA LYS A 39 -8.80 32.92 -37.38
C LYS A 39 -8.36 32.94 -38.87
N LYS A 40 -8.33 34.12 -39.51
CA LYS A 40 -8.09 34.27 -40.93
C LYS A 40 -6.68 33.86 -41.43
N ASP A 41 -5.68 33.89 -40.55
CA ASP A 41 -4.26 33.66 -40.88
C ASP A 41 -3.69 32.38 -40.22
N VAL A 42 -4.41 31.26 -40.30
CA VAL A 42 -3.96 29.97 -39.72
C VAL A 42 -3.13 29.17 -40.71
N LYS A 43 -1.98 28.67 -40.26
CA LYS A 43 -1.11 27.77 -41.06
C LYS A 43 -1.31 26.32 -40.60
N ILE A 44 -1.01 25.38 -41.50
CA ILE A 44 -1.05 23.95 -41.18
C ILE A 44 -0.01 23.65 -40.06
N GLY A 45 -0.44 22.99 -39.01
CA GLY A 45 0.39 22.67 -37.83
C GLY A 45 0.43 23.75 -36.75
N GLU A 46 -0.34 24.85 -36.88
CA GLU A 46 -0.48 25.89 -35.86
C GLU A 46 -1.52 25.44 -34.80
N GLU A 47 -1.19 25.62 -33.50
CA GLU A 47 -2.13 25.40 -32.42
C GLU A 47 -3.16 26.52 -32.31
N LEU A 48 -4.42 26.16 -32.32
CA LEU A 48 -5.54 27.09 -32.25
C LEU A 48 -6.12 27.04 -30.85
N VAL A 49 -5.89 28.10 -30.06
CA VAL A 49 -6.43 28.24 -28.71
C VAL A 49 -7.74 29.00 -28.76
N GLN A 50 -8.84 28.35 -28.40
CA GLN A 50 -10.15 28.97 -28.30
C GLN A 50 -10.56 29.07 -26.82
N GLU A 51 -10.85 30.29 -26.35
CA GLU A 51 -11.46 30.49 -25.04
C GLU A 51 -12.93 30.04 -25.09
N LEU A 52 -13.23 28.99 -24.34
CA LEU A 52 -14.60 28.51 -24.17
C LEU A 52 -15.23 29.21 -22.95
N GLU A 53 -16.33 29.89 -23.13
CA GLU A 53 -17.14 30.37 -22.04
C GLU A 53 -17.77 29.17 -21.31
N VAL A 54 -17.26 28.84 -20.14
CA VAL A 54 -17.80 27.76 -19.32
C VAL A 54 -19.01 28.30 -18.56
N PRO A 55 -20.24 27.78 -18.79
CA PRO A 55 -21.41 28.17 -18.02
C PRO A 55 -21.15 27.98 -16.52
N GLY A 56 -21.59 28.95 -15.67
CA GLY A 56 -21.31 28.95 -14.23
C GLY A 56 -21.77 27.70 -13.48
N GLU A 57 -22.75 26.96 -14.01
CA GLU A 57 -23.18 25.66 -13.48
C GLU A 57 -22.11 24.58 -13.62
N PHE A 58 -21.38 24.54 -14.76
CA PHE A 58 -20.25 23.63 -14.95
C PHE A 58 -19.10 23.91 -13.98
N GLY A 59 -18.88 25.18 -13.62
CA GLY A 59 -17.88 25.55 -12.64
C GLY A 59 -18.14 24.95 -11.26
N ARG A 60 -19.40 24.91 -10.82
CA ARG A 60 -19.77 24.30 -9.52
C ARG A 60 -19.61 22.80 -9.55
N MET A 61 -20.05 22.11 -10.60
CA MET A 61 -19.87 20.65 -10.74
C MET A 61 -18.41 20.27 -10.87
N ALA A 62 -17.63 21.02 -11.65
CA ALA A 62 -16.18 20.82 -11.76
C ALA A 62 -15.48 21.01 -10.40
N ALA A 63 -15.83 22.02 -9.63
CA ALA A 63 -15.30 22.24 -8.31
C ALA A 63 -15.64 21.11 -7.31
N GLN A 64 -16.88 20.59 -7.35
CA GLN A 64 -17.26 19.43 -6.53
C GLN A 64 -16.50 18.16 -6.92
N THR A 65 -16.38 17.90 -8.21
CA THR A 65 -15.60 16.75 -8.72
C THR A 65 -14.13 16.89 -8.35
N ALA A 66 -13.54 18.07 -8.52
CA ALA A 66 -12.15 18.32 -8.14
C ALA A 66 -11.94 18.09 -6.63
N LYS A 67 -12.86 18.59 -5.79
CA LYS A 67 -12.82 18.34 -4.34
C LYS A 67 -12.86 16.83 -4.03
N GLN A 68 -13.72 16.05 -4.67
CA GLN A 68 -13.80 14.61 -4.47
C GLN A 68 -12.51 13.91 -4.88
N VAL A 69 -11.97 14.25 -6.05
CA VAL A 69 -10.70 13.67 -6.54
C VAL A 69 -9.53 13.99 -5.61
N ILE A 70 -9.44 15.24 -5.15
CA ILE A 70 -8.40 15.65 -4.20
C ILE A 70 -8.51 14.87 -2.89
N ILE A 71 -9.72 14.75 -2.31
CA ILE A 71 -9.93 13.98 -1.08
C ILE A 71 -9.61 12.51 -1.29
N GLN A 72 -9.97 11.94 -2.44
CA GLN A 72 -9.64 10.56 -2.76
C GLN A 72 -8.13 10.35 -2.83
N ARG A 73 -7.42 11.20 -3.58
CA ARG A 73 -5.95 11.13 -3.70
C ARG A 73 -5.23 11.33 -2.36
N LEU A 74 -5.73 12.24 -1.53
CA LEU A 74 -5.20 12.44 -0.19
C LEU A 74 -5.32 11.16 0.66
N ARG A 75 -6.51 10.53 0.66
CA ARG A 75 -6.73 9.27 1.37
C ARG A 75 -5.89 8.10 0.82
N GLU A 76 -5.67 8.06 -0.49
CA GLU A 76 -4.78 7.06 -1.11
C GLU A 76 -3.34 7.26 -0.63
N ALA A 77 -2.84 8.50 -0.63
CA ALA A 77 -1.51 8.84 -0.15
C ALA A 77 -1.34 8.55 1.36
N GLU A 78 -2.31 8.91 2.20
CA GLU A 78 -2.31 8.58 3.64
C GLU A 78 -2.22 7.07 3.87
N ARG A 79 -2.98 6.27 3.11
CA ARG A 79 -2.95 4.81 3.20
C ARG A 79 -1.59 4.22 2.79
N GLU A 80 -0.99 4.77 1.76
CA GLU A 80 0.33 4.34 1.28
C GLU A 80 1.42 4.63 2.32
N VAL A 81 1.39 5.81 2.94
CA VAL A 81 2.31 6.17 4.02
C VAL A 81 2.17 5.20 5.20
N ILE A 82 0.93 4.94 5.65
CA ILE A 82 0.66 4.00 6.75
C ILE A 82 1.14 2.59 6.36
N TYR A 83 0.86 2.14 5.14
CA TYR A 83 1.30 0.82 4.68
C TYR A 83 2.83 0.69 4.74
N ASN A 84 3.56 1.66 4.20
CA ASN A 84 5.02 1.63 4.18
C ASN A 84 5.60 1.66 5.61
N GLU A 85 5.07 2.51 6.50
CA GLU A 85 5.51 2.58 7.89
C GLU A 85 5.35 1.24 8.63
N TYR A 86 4.19 0.58 8.49
CA TYR A 86 3.96 -0.69 9.18
C TYR A 86 4.58 -1.88 8.46
N LYS A 87 4.85 -1.77 7.17
CA LYS A 87 5.59 -2.79 6.42
C LYS A 87 7.02 -2.93 6.93
N ASP A 88 7.66 -1.81 7.25
CA ASP A 88 9.01 -1.81 7.83
C ASP A 88 9.04 -2.33 9.27
N LYS A 89 7.88 -2.31 9.95
CA LYS A 89 7.70 -2.85 11.31
C LYS A 89 7.18 -4.29 11.35
N GLU A 90 7.00 -4.91 10.17
CA GLU A 90 6.62 -6.32 10.10
C GLU A 90 7.68 -7.20 10.79
N GLY A 91 7.25 -8.10 11.64
CA GLY A 91 8.15 -8.93 12.44
C GLY A 91 8.60 -8.30 13.76
N GLN A 92 8.12 -7.12 14.13
CA GLN A 92 8.46 -6.43 15.36
C GLN A 92 7.30 -6.43 16.37
N ILE A 93 7.63 -6.10 17.61
CA ILE A 93 6.65 -5.92 18.69
C ILE A 93 6.19 -4.47 18.71
N VAL A 94 4.89 -4.28 18.77
CA VAL A 94 4.26 -2.98 18.97
C VAL A 94 3.35 -3.00 20.19
N ASN A 95 3.25 -1.85 20.86
CA ASN A 95 2.27 -1.64 21.91
C ASN A 95 0.96 -1.18 21.25
N GLY A 96 -0.15 -1.80 21.64
CA GLY A 96 -1.46 -1.41 21.17
C GLY A 96 -2.48 -1.40 22.29
N THR A 97 -3.53 -0.62 22.08
CA THR A 97 -4.67 -0.51 23.01
C THR A 97 -5.90 -1.14 22.37
N VAL A 98 -6.55 -2.06 23.06
CA VAL A 98 -7.80 -2.68 22.59
C VAL A 98 -8.87 -1.62 22.43
N GLN A 99 -9.35 -1.42 21.21
CA GLN A 99 -10.37 -0.44 20.89
C GLN A 99 -11.78 -1.03 21.05
N ARG A 100 -12.01 -2.19 20.41
CA ARG A 100 -13.30 -2.90 20.44
C ARG A 100 -13.15 -4.33 19.90
N ILE A 101 -14.18 -5.12 20.11
CA ILE A 101 -14.27 -6.49 19.56
C ILE A 101 -15.43 -6.51 18.56
N GLU A 102 -15.15 -6.91 17.32
CA GLU A 102 -16.14 -7.06 16.26
C GLU A 102 -16.03 -8.45 15.62
N ASN A 103 -17.13 -9.18 15.54
CA ASN A 103 -17.18 -10.51 14.90
C ASN A 103 -16.06 -11.45 15.38
N ASN A 104 -15.79 -11.50 16.67
CA ASN A 104 -14.68 -12.23 17.30
C ASN A 104 -13.26 -11.72 16.93
N ASN A 105 -13.12 -10.71 16.10
CA ASN A 105 -11.85 -10.04 15.87
C ASN A 105 -11.64 -8.95 16.92
N VAL A 106 -10.47 -8.88 17.50
CA VAL A 106 -10.10 -7.78 18.39
C VAL A 106 -9.44 -6.70 17.56
N LEU A 107 -10.02 -5.50 17.57
CA LEU A 107 -9.46 -4.33 16.93
C LEU A 107 -8.58 -3.60 17.94
N VAL A 108 -7.34 -3.40 17.58
CA VAL A 108 -6.31 -2.80 18.43
C VAL A 108 -5.79 -1.54 17.76
N ASP A 109 -5.80 -0.46 18.50
CA ASP A 109 -5.19 0.80 18.10
C ASP A 109 -3.68 0.73 18.35
N ILE A 110 -2.88 0.90 17.31
CA ILE A 110 -1.43 0.88 17.34
C ILE A 110 -0.82 2.27 17.06
N GLY A 111 -1.64 3.31 17.19
CA GLY A 111 -1.27 4.72 17.01
C GLY A 111 -1.83 5.30 15.71
N GLN A 112 -1.15 5.13 14.58
CA GLN A 112 -1.62 5.70 13.30
C GLN A 112 -2.58 4.77 12.54
N ALA A 113 -2.65 3.49 12.92
CA ALA A 113 -3.49 2.50 12.28
C ALA A 113 -4.23 1.62 13.29
N THR A 114 -5.34 1.02 12.85
CA THR A 114 -6.04 -0.01 13.60
C THR A 114 -5.61 -1.39 13.09
N ALA A 115 -5.02 -2.18 13.97
CA ALA A 115 -4.64 -3.56 13.69
C ALA A 115 -5.79 -4.52 14.00
N ILE A 116 -5.83 -5.64 13.29
CA ILE A 116 -6.81 -6.69 13.46
C ILE A 116 -6.12 -7.91 14.05
N MET A 117 -6.66 -8.41 15.15
CA MET A 117 -6.25 -9.68 15.74
C MET A 117 -7.37 -10.70 15.57
N PRO A 118 -7.27 -11.60 14.58
CA PRO A 118 -8.27 -12.62 14.33
C PRO A 118 -8.29 -13.68 15.46
N PRO A 119 -9.36 -14.48 15.61
CA PRO A 119 -9.49 -15.49 16.67
C PRO A 119 -8.37 -16.53 16.71
N SER A 120 -7.75 -16.81 15.55
CA SER A 120 -6.59 -17.71 15.46
C SER A 120 -5.33 -17.17 16.12
N GLU A 121 -5.23 -15.85 16.22
CA GLU A 121 -4.08 -15.13 16.78
C GLU A 121 -4.33 -14.61 18.21
N GLN A 122 -5.49 -14.92 18.77
CA GLN A 122 -5.88 -14.59 20.14
C GLN A 122 -5.52 -15.74 21.09
N VAL A 123 -5.10 -15.38 22.28
CA VAL A 123 -4.89 -16.35 23.37
C VAL A 123 -6.21 -16.58 24.11
N ARG A 124 -6.68 -17.81 24.15
CA ARG A 124 -8.01 -18.16 24.70
C ARG A 124 -8.16 -17.86 26.20
N THR A 125 -7.06 -17.80 26.92
CA THR A 125 -7.04 -17.53 28.38
C THR A 125 -7.00 -16.06 28.70
N GLU A 126 -6.73 -15.20 27.72
CA GLU A 126 -6.67 -13.75 27.89
C GLU A 126 -8.05 -13.11 27.67
N HIS A 127 -8.36 -12.11 28.48
CA HIS A 127 -9.56 -11.31 28.31
C HIS A 127 -9.21 -9.96 27.69
N TYR A 128 -9.72 -9.73 26.49
CA TYR A 128 -9.47 -8.51 25.74
C TYR A 128 -10.54 -7.47 26.08
N THR A 129 -10.30 -6.69 27.12
CA THR A 129 -11.21 -5.60 27.50
C THR A 129 -10.85 -4.31 26.77
N THR A 130 -11.85 -3.52 26.40
CA THR A 130 -11.62 -2.20 25.78
C THR A 130 -10.77 -1.32 26.70
N GLY A 131 -9.74 -0.70 26.12
CA GLY A 131 -8.76 0.11 26.87
C GLY A 131 -7.57 -0.67 27.43
N ALA A 132 -7.55 -2.01 27.33
CA ALA A 132 -6.39 -2.79 27.75
C ALA A 132 -5.19 -2.55 26.83
N GLN A 133 -4.03 -2.31 27.40
CA GLN A 133 -2.78 -2.19 26.64
C GLN A 133 -2.12 -3.56 26.52
N LEU A 134 -1.71 -3.89 25.30
CA LEU A 134 -1.13 -5.18 24.95
C LEU A 134 0.14 -4.98 24.12
N ARG A 135 1.14 -5.84 24.36
CA ARG A 135 2.28 -5.99 23.43
C ARG A 135 1.90 -7.02 22.38
N LEU A 136 1.99 -6.64 21.12
CA LEU A 136 1.53 -7.42 19.97
C LEU A 136 2.66 -7.58 18.96
N PHE A 137 2.68 -8.72 18.30
CA PHE A 137 3.60 -8.98 17.21
C PHE A 137 2.91 -8.68 15.87
N ILE A 138 3.52 -7.87 15.01
CA ILE A 138 3.01 -7.63 13.65
C ILE A 138 3.36 -8.84 12.80
N LYS A 139 2.33 -9.60 12.44
CA LYS A 139 2.50 -10.83 11.67
C LYS A 139 2.59 -10.55 10.18
N SER A 140 1.72 -9.69 9.68
CA SER A 140 1.70 -9.30 8.26
C SER A 140 0.97 -7.99 8.06
N VAL A 141 1.38 -7.28 7.03
CA VAL A 141 0.74 -6.04 6.56
C VAL A 141 0.29 -6.25 5.12
N ALA A 142 -0.99 -6.11 4.85
CA ALA A 142 -1.58 -6.29 3.54
C ALA A 142 -2.34 -5.05 3.11
N THR A 143 -2.39 -4.80 1.81
CA THR A 143 -3.23 -3.74 1.24
C THR A 143 -4.54 -4.35 0.78
N THR A 144 -5.65 -3.85 1.31
CA THR A 144 -7.00 -4.24 0.90
C THR A 144 -7.70 -3.09 0.19
N SER A 145 -8.84 -3.36 -0.44
CA SER A 145 -9.67 -2.32 -1.07
C SER A 145 -10.14 -1.23 -0.09
N ARG A 146 -10.15 -1.53 1.21
CA ARG A 146 -10.54 -0.60 2.28
C ARG A 146 -9.35 0.18 2.86
N GLY A 147 -8.12 -0.23 2.56
CA GLY A 147 -6.88 0.36 3.05
C GLY A 147 -5.88 -0.68 3.56
N PRO A 148 -4.79 -0.24 4.20
CA PRO A 148 -3.83 -1.14 4.82
C PRO A 148 -4.49 -1.91 5.97
N GLU A 149 -4.28 -3.22 6.00
CA GLU A 149 -4.73 -4.13 7.04
C GLU A 149 -3.49 -4.69 7.75
N VAL A 150 -3.35 -4.38 9.02
CA VAL A 150 -2.26 -4.86 9.86
C VAL A 150 -2.78 -6.03 10.70
N ILE A 151 -2.24 -7.21 10.48
CA ILE A 151 -2.60 -8.41 11.24
C ILE A 151 -1.59 -8.57 12.37
N VAL A 152 -2.09 -8.59 13.59
CA VAL A 152 -1.29 -8.75 14.80
C VAL A 152 -1.59 -10.06 15.50
N SER A 153 -0.59 -10.59 16.19
CA SER A 153 -0.65 -11.89 16.87
C SER A 153 -0.20 -11.78 18.32
N ARG A 154 -0.91 -12.56 19.19
CA ARG A 154 -0.51 -12.86 20.56
C ARG A 154 -0.07 -14.31 20.72
N THR A 155 -0.36 -15.17 19.74
CA THR A 155 -0.07 -16.61 19.78
C THR A 155 1.26 -16.97 19.12
N SER A 156 1.81 -16.09 18.27
CA SER A 156 3.05 -16.33 17.53
C SER A 156 4.23 -16.68 18.46
N LYS A 157 5.07 -17.62 18.03
CA LYS A 157 6.36 -17.94 18.70
C LYS A 157 7.39 -16.83 18.50
N GLU A 158 7.30 -16.11 17.41
CA GLU A 158 8.16 -14.96 17.12
C GLU A 158 7.96 -13.86 18.16
N LEU A 159 6.72 -13.66 18.65
CA LEU A 159 6.47 -12.75 19.79
C LEU A 159 7.33 -13.08 21.00
N VAL A 160 7.46 -14.37 21.32
CA VAL A 160 8.28 -14.78 22.47
C VAL A 160 9.76 -14.55 22.20
N ARG A 161 10.23 -14.88 21.00
CA ARG A 161 11.62 -14.65 20.60
C ARG A 161 11.99 -13.18 20.72
N GLU A 162 11.19 -12.29 20.13
CA GLU A 162 11.42 -10.86 20.18
C GLU A 162 11.35 -10.27 21.59
N LEU A 163 10.38 -10.75 22.42
CA LEU A 163 10.31 -10.34 23.82
C LEU A 163 11.58 -10.72 24.59
N PHE A 164 12.12 -11.93 24.37
CA PHE A 164 13.36 -12.35 25.00
C PHE A 164 14.57 -11.54 24.51
N THR A 165 14.64 -11.24 23.23
CA THR A 165 15.70 -10.39 22.67
C THR A 165 15.66 -8.98 23.27
N MET A 166 14.47 -8.45 23.56
CA MET A 166 14.32 -7.12 24.16
C MET A 166 14.60 -7.08 25.67
N GLU A 167 14.25 -8.14 26.40
CA GLU A 167 14.26 -8.13 27.87
C GLU A 167 15.51 -8.83 28.45
N VAL A 168 16.23 -9.66 27.69
CA VAL A 168 17.40 -10.42 28.14
C VAL A 168 18.67 -9.87 27.49
N PRO A 169 19.54 -9.18 28.28
CA PRO A 169 20.74 -8.57 27.71
C PRO A 169 21.69 -9.57 27.02
N GLU A 170 21.83 -10.77 27.57
CA GLU A 170 22.72 -11.81 27.05
C GLU A 170 22.30 -12.31 25.66
N ILE A 171 21.00 -12.20 25.34
CA ILE A 171 20.49 -12.52 24.02
C ILE A 171 20.68 -11.32 23.09
N ALA A 172 20.48 -10.09 23.58
CA ALA A 172 20.74 -8.87 22.83
C ALA A 172 22.22 -8.70 22.46
N ASP A 173 23.12 -9.11 23.36
CA ASP A 173 24.59 -9.09 23.19
C ASP A 173 25.11 -10.30 22.39
N GLU A 174 24.23 -11.18 21.88
CA GLU A 174 24.56 -12.38 21.11
C GLU A 174 25.41 -13.43 21.85
N VAL A 175 25.50 -13.34 23.18
CA VAL A 175 26.17 -14.35 24.03
C VAL A 175 25.35 -15.63 24.09
N VAL A 176 24.02 -15.49 24.07
CA VAL A 176 23.06 -16.60 24.08
C VAL A 176 22.17 -16.52 22.85
N GLU A 177 22.14 -17.57 22.06
CA GLU A 177 21.31 -17.67 20.85
C GLU A 177 20.06 -18.52 21.11
N ILE A 178 18.87 -18.03 20.68
CA ILE A 178 17.64 -18.82 20.70
C ILE A 178 17.59 -19.71 19.45
N LYS A 179 17.77 -21.02 19.64
CA LYS A 179 17.71 -22.02 18.56
C LYS A 179 16.28 -22.36 18.16
N SER A 180 15.41 -22.62 19.11
CA SER A 180 14.02 -22.96 18.83
C SER A 180 13.07 -22.54 19.93
N VAL A 181 11.83 -22.22 19.56
CA VAL A 181 10.74 -21.90 20.47
C VAL A 181 9.56 -22.82 20.18
N SER A 182 9.12 -23.56 21.20
CA SER A 182 7.88 -24.33 21.18
C SER A 182 6.91 -23.69 22.15
N ARG A 183 5.77 -23.21 21.65
CA ARG A 183 4.81 -22.43 22.44
C ARG A 183 3.43 -23.05 22.42
N GLU A 184 2.83 -23.18 23.61
CA GLU A 184 1.41 -23.42 23.84
C GLU A 184 0.79 -22.09 24.30
N PRO A 185 0.06 -21.34 23.42
CA PRO A 185 -0.44 -20.01 23.76
C PRO A 185 -1.36 -20.05 24.99
N GLY A 186 -1.09 -19.19 25.97
CA GLY A 186 -1.86 -19.11 27.22
C GLY A 186 -1.52 -20.18 28.27
N SER A 187 -0.52 -21.05 28.01
CA SER A 187 -0.05 -22.08 28.96
C SER A 187 1.45 -21.94 29.17
N ARG A 188 2.26 -22.65 28.40
CA ARG A 188 3.71 -22.72 28.59
C ARG A 188 4.47 -22.51 27.29
N SER A 189 5.73 -22.09 27.43
CA SER A 189 6.68 -22.03 26.32
C SER A 189 7.97 -22.74 26.71
N LYS A 190 8.55 -23.49 25.78
CA LYS A 190 9.86 -24.11 25.90
C LYS A 190 10.78 -23.44 24.90
N ILE A 191 11.91 -22.93 25.40
CA ILE A 191 12.89 -22.22 24.58
C ILE A 191 14.19 -23.01 24.67
N ALA A 192 14.73 -23.40 23.54
CA ALA A 192 16.05 -23.98 23.45
C ALA A 192 17.04 -22.87 23.14
N VAL A 193 18.02 -22.72 24.01
CA VAL A 193 19.10 -21.73 23.88
C VAL A 193 20.44 -22.42 23.73
N TYR A 194 21.37 -21.74 23.11
CA TYR A 194 22.75 -22.17 22.97
C TYR A 194 23.65 -21.00 23.36
N THR A 195 24.71 -21.27 24.12
CA THR A 195 25.76 -20.31 24.41
C THR A 195 27.02 -20.66 23.62
N THR A 196 27.75 -19.64 23.21
CA THR A 196 29.05 -19.77 22.53
C THR A 196 30.23 -19.78 23.49
N GLU A 197 30.00 -19.58 24.82
CA GLU A 197 30.99 -19.69 25.87
C GLU A 197 31.06 -21.10 26.49
#